data_365518fc2551712188c251f98f332780
#
_entry.id   365518fc2551712188c251f98f332780
#
_cell.length_a   1.000
_cell.length_b   1.000
_cell.length_c   1.000
_cell.angle_alpha   90.00
_cell.angle_beta   90.00
_cell.angle_gamma   90.00
#
_symmetry.space_group_name_H-M   'P 1'
#
loop_
_entity.id
_entity.type
_entity.pdbx_description
1 polymer ?
#
loop_
_entity_poly.entity_id
_entity_poly.type
_entity_poly.pdbx_seq_one_letter_code
_entity_poly.pdbx_strand_id
1 'polypeptide(L)'
;MITRRSFLGSAAGLALTPGVRAAESAKKKLAVVTNIWNYRSHAWHMAERFLHGYPIGGAWHHPPFEVVSAYVDQKPEGDLSAARAKEFGFTIYPTVEEALRRGGKQLAVDAVLVIGEHGTYPKTEFGQIQYPRYEYFKKITGVYKADGRTAPVFNDKHLSWKFAWAKEMVDLSKGMKFGFCAGSSLPVTWRMPAVDLPFGAEVEEAMCVSNGALDIYDFHNLEAIQCMVERRKGGETGVVAVQAFKGDDVWKHVSQGDWGKELFGACLSRSHTLAQAPTLSHRMPTWDQMKEWVKEPVAYRVEYADGLKTTMMLMNGLVSDFTFAAKLKGDPKPLSTLFHLPPTPNVTYSAALMSKAEETFLTGKSPTPIERTLLTSGITEAGLQSLKKGQRLETPHLAVKYQVGKESTFARE
;
A
#
# COMPACT_ATOMS: atom_id res chain seq x y z
N MET A 1 40.24 53.17 4.58
CA MET A 1 41.42 52.91 5.43
C MET A 1 40.93 52.69 6.85
N ILE A 2 40.79 51.46 7.29
CA ILE A 2 40.56 51.13 8.70
C ILE A 2 41.52 49.99 9.02
N THR A 3 42.38 50.28 9.96
CA THR A 3 43.57 49.57 10.39
C THR A 3 43.26 48.33 11.23
N ARG A 4 44.03 47.27 10.95
CA ARG A 4 44.20 46.08 11.82
C ARG A 4 44.80 46.50 13.14
N ARG A 5 44.15 46.13 14.27
CA ARG A 5 44.89 45.93 15.56
C ARG A 5 44.07 45.06 16.51
N SER A 6 44.67 43.93 16.86
CA SER A 6 44.77 43.29 18.17
C SER A 6 43.49 42.75 18.83
N PHE A 7 43.26 41.45 18.72
CA PHE A 7 42.63 40.64 19.76
C PHE A 7 43.63 39.57 20.22
N LEU A 8 44.34 39.86 21.28
CA LEU A 8 45.10 38.90 22.07
C LEU A 8 44.36 38.68 23.38
N GLY A 9 44.08 37.42 23.71
CA GLY A 9 44.06 36.99 25.09
C GLY A 9 42.70 36.66 25.68
N SER A 10 42.32 35.41 25.68
CA SER A 10 41.92 34.66 26.87
C SER A 10 41.67 33.19 26.46
N ALA A 11 42.67 32.36 26.64
CA ALA A 11 42.54 30.91 26.63
C ALA A 11 41.89 30.49 27.96
N ALA A 12 40.55 30.42 27.99
CA ALA A 12 39.83 29.68 29.03
C ALA A 12 39.81 28.24 28.62
N GLY A 13 40.47 27.38 29.36
CA GLY A 13 40.46 25.92 29.19
C GLY A 13 39.06 25.38 29.35
N LEU A 14 38.44 25.04 28.21
CA LEU A 14 37.25 24.17 28.17
C LEU A 14 37.72 22.75 28.50
N ALA A 15 37.51 22.34 29.77
CA ALA A 15 37.56 20.94 30.14
C ALA A 15 36.55 20.18 29.26
N LEU A 16 37.05 19.36 28.33
CA LEU A 16 36.28 18.37 27.61
C LEU A 16 35.73 17.39 28.64
N THR A 17 34.49 17.58 29.07
CA THR A 17 33.74 16.53 29.73
C THR A 17 33.62 15.39 28.72
N PRO A 18 33.99 14.14 29.07
CA PRO A 18 33.76 13.01 28.18
C PRO A 18 32.25 12.95 27.94
N GLY A 19 31.84 13.22 26.69
CA GLY A 19 30.44 13.08 26.27
C GLY A 19 29.99 11.70 26.64
N VAL A 20 28.99 11.60 27.49
CA VAL A 20 28.25 10.34 27.75
C VAL A 20 27.71 9.94 26.40
N ARG A 21 28.37 8.98 25.74
CA ARG A 21 27.77 8.24 24.61
C ARG A 21 26.50 7.65 25.20
N ALA A 22 25.35 8.20 24.80
CA ALA A 22 24.07 7.55 25.03
C ALA A 22 24.24 6.09 24.58
N ALA A 23 24.06 5.16 25.50
CA ALA A 23 24.12 3.74 25.18
C ALA A 23 23.13 3.52 24.03
N GLU A 24 23.64 3.09 22.88
CA GLU A 24 22.82 2.78 21.71
C GLU A 24 21.82 1.72 22.18
N SER A 25 20.54 2.05 22.25
CA SER A 25 19.52 1.11 22.72
C SER A 25 19.55 -0.11 21.80
N ALA A 26 19.58 -1.30 22.38
CA ALA A 26 19.62 -2.53 21.59
C ALA A 26 18.47 -2.56 20.59
N LYS A 27 18.80 -2.79 19.32
CA LYS A 27 17.80 -2.85 18.24
C LYS A 27 16.73 -3.90 18.54
N LYS A 28 15.49 -3.58 18.20
CA LYS A 28 14.36 -4.52 18.27
C LYS A 28 14.49 -5.59 17.21
N LYS A 29 14.01 -6.79 17.49
CA LYS A 29 14.15 -7.96 16.63
C LYS A 29 12.98 -8.08 15.66
N LEU A 30 13.28 -8.16 14.35
CA LEU A 30 12.31 -8.30 13.27
C LEU A 30 12.42 -9.69 12.63
N ALA A 31 11.26 -10.37 12.47
CA ALA A 31 11.14 -11.54 11.61
C ALA A 31 10.56 -11.16 10.26
N VAL A 32 11.11 -11.73 9.18
CA VAL A 32 10.58 -11.61 7.81
C VAL A 32 9.93 -12.92 7.41
N VAL A 33 8.68 -12.87 6.93
CA VAL A 33 7.94 -14.01 6.37
C VAL A 33 7.60 -13.68 4.94
N THR A 34 8.17 -14.38 3.98
CA THR A 34 8.00 -14.04 2.56
C THR A 34 7.84 -15.25 1.66
N ASN A 35 7.21 -15.05 0.50
CA ASN A 35 7.08 -16.06 -0.54
C ASN A 35 8.41 -16.32 -1.23
N ILE A 36 9.07 -15.27 -1.73
CA ILE A 36 10.36 -15.31 -2.43
C ILE A 36 11.21 -14.09 -2.08
N TRP A 37 12.52 -14.16 -2.32
CA TRP A 37 13.43 -13.04 -2.12
C TRP A 37 14.37 -12.86 -3.32
N ASN A 38 13.83 -12.40 -4.44
CA ASN A 38 14.57 -12.15 -5.68
C ASN A 38 14.75 -10.66 -5.93
N TYR A 39 15.65 -10.29 -6.83
CA TYR A 39 15.77 -8.92 -7.32
C TYR A 39 14.43 -8.39 -7.81
N ARG A 40 14.03 -7.23 -7.31
CA ARG A 40 12.73 -6.58 -7.54
C ARG A 40 11.49 -7.32 -7.00
N SER A 41 11.65 -8.39 -6.23
CA SER A 41 10.52 -8.92 -5.46
C SER A 41 10.14 -7.95 -4.34
N HIS A 42 8.96 -8.13 -3.75
CA HIS A 42 8.54 -7.29 -2.63
C HIS A 42 9.44 -7.46 -1.40
N ALA A 43 10.02 -8.63 -1.16
CA ALA A 43 11.03 -8.78 -0.12
C ALA A 43 12.26 -7.90 -0.37
N TRP A 44 12.73 -7.82 -1.62
CA TRP A 44 13.80 -6.90 -2.01
C TRP A 44 13.39 -5.42 -1.82
N HIS A 45 12.16 -5.05 -2.16
CA HIS A 45 11.66 -3.68 -1.99
C HIS A 45 11.49 -3.28 -0.53
N MET A 46 11.04 -4.19 0.34
CA MET A 46 10.55 -3.89 1.69
C MET A 46 11.45 -4.39 2.79
N ALA A 47 11.82 -5.69 2.78
CA ALA A 47 12.66 -6.25 3.83
C ALA A 47 14.07 -5.64 3.82
N GLU A 48 14.63 -5.37 2.63
CA GLU A 48 15.94 -4.75 2.52
C GLU A 48 15.98 -3.29 3.04
N ARG A 49 14.82 -2.61 3.22
CA ARG A 49 14.77 -1.33 3.93
C ARG A 49 15.14 -1.45 5.41
N PHE A 50 14.88 -2.60 6.02
CA PHE A 50 15.30 -2.88 7.39
C PHE A 50 16.75 -3.38 7.49
N LEU A 51 17.35 -3.86 6.38
CA LEU A 51 18.76 -4.24 6.30
C LEU A 51 19.67 -3.04 6.02
N HIS A 52 19.32 -2.24 5.01
CA HIS A 52 20.16 -1.15 4.50
C HIS A 52 19.73 0.24 4.95
N GLY A 53 18.55 0.38 5.55
CA GLY A 53 17.89 1.68 5.75
C GLY A 53 17.19 2.17 4.47
N TYR A 54 16.60 3.36 4.56
CA TYR A 54 15.85 3.96 3.45
C TYR A 54 15.82 5.48 3.49
N PRO A 55 15.67 6.16 2.33
CA PRO A 55 15.55 7.62 2.29
C PRO A 55 14.16 8.06 2.74
N ILE A 56 14.09 9.01 3.67
CA ILE A 56 12.87 9.68 4.11
C ILE A 56 13.21 11.04 4.73
N GLY A 57 12.39 12.07 4.51
CA GLY A 57 12.61 13.40 5.09
C GLY A 57 13.97 14.00 4.77
N GLY A 58 14.48 13.77 3.56
CA GLY A 58 15.78 14.30 3.12
C GLY A 58 17.02 13.64 3.75
N ALA A 59 16.86 12.53 4.49
CA ALA A 59 17.94 11.81 5.15
C ALA A 59 17.89 10.32 4.87
N TRP A 60 19.03 9.63 5.06
CA TRP A 60 19.08 8.18 5.04
C TRP A 60 18.76 7.65 6.44
N HIS A 61 17.58 7.08 6.61
CA HIS A 61 17.09 6.56 7.87
C HIS A 61 17.48 5.10 8.06
N HIS A 62 17.96 4.76 9.25
CA HIS A 62 18.22 3.39 9.68
C HIS A 62 17.21 2.98 10.74
N PRO A 63 16.28 2.04 10.45
CA PRO A 63 15.30 1.58 11.42
C PRO A 63 15.97 1.04 12.70
N PRO A 64 15.36 1.27 13.89
CA PRO A 64 15.86 0.69 15.14
C PRO A 64 15.48 -0.79 15.28
N PHE A 65 15.50 -1.50 14.17
CA PHE A 65 15.19 -2.92 14.05
C PHE A 65 16.37 -3.67 13.43
N GLU A 66 16.57 -4.90 13.89
CA GLU A 66 17.47 -5.88 13.31
C GLU A 66 16.65 -7.04 12.76
N VAL A 67 16.83 -7.39 11.49
CA VAL A 67 16.29 -8.63 10.94
C VAL A 67 17.10 -9.77 11.53
N VAL A 68 16.48 -10.59 12.37
CA VAL A 68 17.16 -11.69 13.09
C VAL A 68 16.77 -13.06 12.57
N SER A 69 15.64 -13.16 11.87
CA SER A 69 15.13 -14.42 11.33
C SER A 69 14.29 -14.18 10.07
N ALA A 70 14.24 -15.19 9.21
CA ALA A 70 13.35 -15.20 8.07
C ALA A 70 12.76 -16.60 7.84
N TYR A 71 11.56 -16.62 7.25
CA TYR A 71 10.97 -17.74 6.53
C TYR A 71 10.79 -17.35 5.07
N VAL A 72 11.28 -18.18 4.15
CA VAL A 72 11.19 -17.99 2.71
C VAL A 72 10.57 -19.24 2.10
N ASP A 73 9.35 -19.12 1.56
CA ASP A 73 8.54 -20.25 1.12
C ASP A 73 9.10 -20.93 -0.12
N GLN A 74 9.52 -20.15 -1.10
CA GLN A 74 10.06 -20.63 -2.36
C GLN A 74 11.41 -19.94 -2.65
N LYS A 75 12.33 -20.73 -3.23
CA LYS A 75 13.67 -20.27 -3.61
C LYS A 75 13.91 -20.53 -5.10
N PRO A 76 13.26 -19.76 -5.99
CA PRO A 76 13.47 -19.91 -7.42
C PRO A 76 14.87 -19.46 -7.83
N GLU A 77 15.19 -19.62 -9.11
CA GLU A 77 16.44 -19.09 -9.68
C GLU A 77 16.55 -17.59 -9.37
N GLY A 78 17.75 -17.16 -8.97
CA GLY A 78 18.01 -15.76 -8.55
C GLY A 78 17.58 -15.44 -7.12
N ASP A 79 17.28 -16.44 -6.26
CA ASP A 79 17.02 -16.22 -4.84
C ASP A 79 18.21 -15.58 -4.13
N LEU A 80 17.96 -14.48 -3.45
CA LEU A 80 18.95 -13.68 -2.72
C LEU A 80 18.95 -13.99 -1.21
N SER A 81 18.00 -14.76 -0.72
CA SER A 81 17.78 -14.92 0.73
C SER A 81 18.99 -15.46 1.48
N ALA A 82 19.65 -16.47 0.93
CA ALA A 82 20.85 -17.06 1.57
C ALA A 82 22.04 -16.07 1.58
N ALA A 83 22.23 -15.30 0.50
CA ALA A 83 23.26 -14.28 0.45
C ALA A 83 23.01 -13.15 1.47
N ARG A 84 21.77 -12.69 1.59
CA ARG A 84 21.36 -11.67 2.57
C ARG A 84 21.48 -12.20 4.00
N ALA A 85 21.10 -13.46 4.26
CA ALA A 85 21.28 -14.07 5.56
C ALA A 85 22.75 -14.10 5.99
N LYS A 86 23.66 -14.45 5.07
CA LYS A 86 25.11 -14.43 5.33
C LYS A 86 25.65 -13.01 5.55
N GLU A 87 25.22 -12.05 4.73
CA GLU A 87 25.70 -10.66 4.77
C GLU A 87 25.29 -9.94 6.06
N PHE A 88 24.02 -10.13 6.49
CA PHE A 88 23.43 -9.42 7.62
C PHE A 88 23.28 -10.25 8.90
N GLY A 89 23.69 -11.50 8.89
CA GLY A 89 23.77 -12.34 10.10
C GLY A 89 22.43 -12.89 10.60
N PHE A 90 21.36 -12.90 9.79
CA PHE A 90 20.10 -13.50 10.21
C PHE A 90 19.98 -14.98 9.81
N THR A 91 19.09 -15.72 10.47
CA THR A 91 18.87 -17.14 10.19
C THR A 91 17.58 -17.36 9.41
N ILE A 92 17.64 -18.19 8.35
CA ILE A 92 16.45 -18.65 7.61
C ILE A 92 16.00 -19.97 8.26
N TYR A 93 14.72 -20.01 8.68
CA TYR A 93 14.11 -21.17 9.31
C TYR A 93 13.15 -21.89 8.35
N PRO A 94 12.95 -23.21 8.52
CA PRO A 94 12.09 -24.01 7.64
C PRO A 94 10.59 -23.78 7.86
N THR A 95 10.20 -23.15 8.97
CA THR A 95 8.80 -22.84 9.29
C THR A 95 8.64 -21.42 9.82
N VAL A 96 7.44 -20.85 9.66
CA VAL A 96 7.10 -19.54 10.22
C VAL A 96 7.25 -19.55 11.74
N GLU A 97 6.80 -20.62 12.39
CA GLU A 97 6.84 -20.80 13.85
C GLU A 97 8.27 -20.78 14.38
N GLU A 98 9.18 -21.48 13.70
CA GLU A 98 10.59 -21.49 14.07
C GLU A 98 11.26 -20.13 13.83
N ALA A 99 10.91 -19.44 12.75
CA ALA A 99 11.40 -18.10 12.48
C ALA A 99 11.00 -17.10 13.58
N LEU A 100 9.74 -17.15 14.06
CA LEU A 100 9.27 -16.29 15.15
C LEU A 100 9.94 -16.62 16.49
N ARG A 101 10.21 -17.88 16.74
CA ARG A 101 10.86 -18.37 17.98
C ARG A 101 12.38 -18.41 17.88
N ARG A 102 12.94 -18.16 16.70
CA ARG A 102 14.37 -18.25 16.42
C ARG A 102 14.95 -19.63 16.82
N GLY A 103 14.20 -20.70 16.53
CA GLY A 103 14.52 -22.07 16.90
C GLY A 103 14.29 -22.41 18.36
N GLY A 104 13.83 -21.48 19.20
CA GLY A 104 13.52 -21.67 20.61
C GLY A 104 12.08 -22.13 20.87
N LYS A 105 11.64 -22.01 22.12
CA LYS A 105 10.31 -22.47 22.58
C LYS A 105 9.28 -21.36 22.69
N GLN A 106 9.68 -20.09 22.64
CA GLN A 106 8.81 -18.93 22.85
C GLN A 106 9.09 -17.85 21.81
N LEU A 107 8.11 -16.98 21.56
CA LEU A 107 8.24 -15.81 20.69
C LEU A 107 9.48 -15.00 21.05
N ALA A 108 10.42 -14.86 20.12
CA ALA A 108 11.72 -14.25 20.31
C ALA A 108 11.96 -13.02 19.40
N VAL A 109 10.88 -12.47 18.80
CA VAL A 109 10.91 -11.28 17.97
C VAL A 109 9.94 -10.22 18.47
N ASP A 110 10.18 -8.96 18.11
CA ASP A 110 9.44 -7.79 18.57
C ASP A 110 8.50 -7.24 17.47
N ALA A 111 8.67 -7.70 16.22
CA ALA A 111 7.81 -7.37 15.09
C ALA A 111 7.89 -8.44 14.00
N VAL A 112 6.85 -8.50 13.14
CA VAL A 112 6.79 -9.44 12.01
C VAL A 112 6.41 -8.70 10.73
N LEU A 113 7.24 -8.86 9.70
CA LEU A 113 7.04 -8.32 8.36
C LEU A 113 6.60 -9.46 7.43
N VAL A 114 5.32 -9.48 7.04
CA VAL A 114 4.74 -10.50 6.13
C VAL A 114 4.69 -9.93 4.72
N ILE A 115 5.38 -10.59 3.78
CA ILE A 115 5.47 -10.21 2.37
C ILE A 115 5.01 -11.40 1.52
N GLY A 116 3.69 -11.59 1.46
CA GLY A 116 3.06 -12.69 0.74
C GLY A 116 2.78 -12.36 -0.72
N GLU A 117 3.82 -12.01 -1.50
CA GLU A 117 3.70 -11.60 -2.90
C GLU A 117 4.75 -12.29 -3.76
N HIS A 118 4.44 -12.46 -5.05
CA HIS A 118 5.26 -13.21 -6.02
C HIS A 118 5.38 -14.71 -5.70
N GLY A 119 6.13 -15.44 -6.52
CA GLY A 119 6.21 -16.90 -6.47
C GLY A 119 5.13 -17.56 -7.32
N THR A 120 5.12 -18.89 -7.33
CA THR A 120 4.21 -19.72 -8.12
C THR A 120 3.15 -20.33 -7.22
N TYR A 121 1.91 -19.83 -7.35
CA TYR A 121 0.76 -20.29 -6.58
C TYR A 121 -0.44 -20.56 -7.49
N PRO A 122 -1.37 -21.43 -7.10
CA PRO A 122 -2.58 -21.71 -7.87
C PRO A 122 -3.46 -20.46 -7.97
N LYS A 123 -4.35 -20.45 -8.96
CA LYS A 123 -5.37 -19.41 -9.12
C LYS A 123 -6.75 -19.97 -8.80
N THR A 124 -7.63 -19.10 -8.30
CA THR A 124 -9.05 -19.41 -8.18
C THR A 124 -9.73 -19.40 -9.56
N GLU A 125 -10.97 -19.86 -9.63
CA GLU A 125 -11.81 -19.74 -10.84
C GLU A 125 -12.06 -18.28 -11.27
N PHE A 126 -11.90 -17.32 -10.37
CA PHE A 126 -12.01 -15.88 -10.61
C PHE A 126 -10.68 -15.22 -11.02
N GLY A 127 -9.59 -16.00 -11.11
CA GLY A 127 -8.27 -15.54 -11.52
C GLY A 127 -7.38 -15.02 -10.38
N GLN A 128 -7.86 -15.01 -9.13
CA GLN A 128 -7.09 -14.59 -7.96
C GLN A 128 -5.95 -15.56 -7.69
N ILE A 129 -4.77 -15.01 -7.40
CA ILE A 129 -3.61 -15.83 -6.99
C ILE A 129 -3.77 -16.17 -5.50
N GLN A 130 -3.72 -17.45 -5.18
CA GLN A 130 -3.90 -17.95 -3.81
C GLN A 130 -2.62 -17.81 -2.99
N TYR A 131 -2.15 -16.56 -2.82
CA TYR A 131 -1.01 -16.29 -1.95
C TYR A 131 -1.31 -16.67 -0.49
N PRO A 132 -0.38 -17.32 0.22
CA PRO A 132 -0.61 -17.89 1.56
C PRO A 132 -0.56 -16.87 2.70
N ARG A 133 -1.07 -15.63 2.49
CA ARG A 133 -1.05 -14.55 3.49
C ARG A 133 -1.85 -14.91 4.73
N TYR A 134 -3.03 -15.49 4.53
CA TYR A 134 -3.87 -15.95 5.62
C TYR A 134 -3.22 -17.09 6.39
N GLU A 135 -2.65 -18.06 5.70
CA GLU A 135 -1.96 -19.20 6.29
C GLU A 135 -0.76 -18.75 7.13
N TYR A 136 0.04 -17.81 6.63
CA TYR A 136 1.13 -17.22 7.41
C TYR A 136 0.60 -16.52 8.66
N PHE A 137 -0.45 -15.71 8.50
CA PHE A 137 -1.05 -15.00 9.62
C PHE A 137 -1.62 -15.95 10.69
N LYS A 138 -2.23 -17.06 10.29
CA LYS A 138 -2.70 -18.11 11.21
C LYS A 138 -1.56 -18.76 11.97
N LYS A 139 -0.44 -19.05 11.33
CA LYS A 139 0.76 -19.57 11.99
C LYS A 139 1.32 -18.57 12.99
N ILE A 140 1.40 -17.29 12.62
CA ILE A 140 1.86 -16.20 13.50
C ILE A 140 0.96 -16.10 14.73
N THR A 141 -0.35 -16.01 14.55
CA THR A 141 -1.30 -15.90 15.67
C THR A 141 -1.39 -17.18 16.50
N GLY A 142 -1.12 -18.34 15.89
CA GLY A 142 -0.96 -19.61 16.59
C GLY A 142 0.21 -19.59 17.59
N VAL A 143 1.37 -19.04 17.16
CA VAL A 143 2.52 -18.82 18.05
C VAL A 143 2.17 -17.85 19.17
N TYR A 144 1.52 -16.73 18.84
CA TYR A 144 1.11 -15.73 19.85
C TYR A 144 0.19 -16.33 20.91
N LYS A 145 -0.79 -17.12 20.49
CA LYS A 145 -1.71 -17.80 21.40
C LYS A 145 -1.00 -18.82 22.29
N ALA A 146 -0.09 -19.61 21.72
CA ALA A 146 0.63 -20.64 22.47
C ALA A 146 1.62 -20.04 23.48
N ASP A 147 2.27 -18.93 23.12
CA ASP A 147 3.36 -18.35 23.90
C ASP A 147 2.89 -17.22 24.84
N GLY A 148 1.59 -16.82 24.77
CA GLY A 148 1.01 -15.79 25.63
C GLY A 148 1.58 -14.38 25.39
N ARG A 149 2.28 -14.16 24.27
CA ARG A 149 2.90 -12.88 23.87
C ARG A 149 2.57 -12.56 22.43
N THR A 150 2.36 -11.28 22.12
CA THR A 150 2.13 -10.79 20.76
C THR A 150 3.22 -9.82 20.33
N ALA A 151 3.34 -9.63 19.02
CA ALA A 151 4.16 -8.61 18.40
C ALA A 151 3.35 -7.96 17.26
N PRO A 152 3.56 -6.68 16.92
CA PRO A 152 2.89 -6.03 15.78
C PRO A 152 3.29 -6.71 14.46
N VAL A 153 2.34 -6.69 13.51
CA VAL A 153 2.47 -7.31 12.19
C VAL A 153 2.21 -6.29 11.10
N PHE A 154 3.04 -6.30 10.07
CA PHE A 154 2.74 -5.70 8.77
C PHE A 154 2.45 -6.80 7.76
N ASN A 155 1.40 -6.62 6.92
CA ASN A 155 1.08 -7.51 5.81
C ASN A 155 1.06 -6.72 4.50
N ASP A 156 1.87 -7.15 3.54
CA ASP A 156 1.96 -6.53 2.22
C ASP A 156 0.69 -6.75 1.39
N LYS A 157 0.19 -5.68 0.75
CA LYS A 157 -1.00 -5.66 -0.13
C LYS A 157 -2.31 -6.04 0.58
N HIS A 158 -3.25 -6.66 -0.19
CA HIS A 158 -4.51 -7.11 0.37
C HIS A 158 -4.31 -8.22 1.41
N LEU A 159 -5.24 -8.29 2.35
CA LEU A 159 -5.11 -9.20 3.49
C LEU A 159 -5.17 -10.68 3.07
N SER A 160 -6.11 -10.99 2.19
CA SER A 160 -6.29 -12.32 1.62
C SER A 160 -7.08 -12.23 0.33
N TRP A 161 -6.97 -13.24 -0.52
CA TRP A 161 -7.80 -13.42 -1.71
C TRP A 161 -9.26 -13.80 -1.38
N LYS A 162 -9.60 -14.02 -0.10
CA LYS A 162 -10.95 -14.31 0.40
C LYS A 162 -11.30 -13.37 1.54
N PHE A 163 -12.37 -12.58 1.38
CA PHE A 163 -12.80 -11.59 2.37
C PHE A 163 -13.04 -12.16 3.77
N ALA A 164 -13.66 -13.36 3.84
CA ALA A 164 -13.91 -13.98 5.14
C ALA A 164 -12.62 -14.24 5.93
N TRP A 165 -11.54 -14.60 5.25
CA TRP A 165 -10.20 -14.78 5.85
C TRP A 165 -9.56 -13.44 6.20
N ALA A 166 -9.69 -12.45 5.32
CA ALA A 166 -9.24 -11.08 5.60
C ALA A 166 -9.91 -10.52 6.86
N LYS A 167 -11.23 -10.74 7.00
CA LYS A 167 -11.99 -10.34 8.19
C LYS A 167 -11.51 -11.07 9.44
N GLU A 168 -11.29 -12.37 9.38
CA GLU A 168 -10.74 -13.15 10.50
C GLU A 168 -9.36 -12.62 10.94
N MET A 169 -8.48 -12.25 10.00
CA MET A 169 -7.18 -11.65 10.33
C MET A 169 -7.35 -10.36 11.15
N VAL A 170 -8.26 -9.48 10.73
CA VAL A 170 -8.55 -8.23 11.46
C VAL A 170 -9.16 -8.52 12.82
N ASP A 171 -10.14 -9.43 12.91
CA ASP A 171 -10.79 -9.80 14.17
C ASP A 171 -9.78 -10.40 15.16
N LEU A 172 -8.87 -11.27 14.70
CA LEU A 172 -7.79 -11.85 15.51
C LEU A 172 -6.83 -10.77 16.02
N SER A 173 -6.41 -9.82 15.18
CA SER A 173 -5.51 -8.76 15.60
C SER A 173 -6.12 -7.89 16.71
N LYS A 174 -7.42 -7.57 16.58
CA LYS A 174 -8.18 -6.81 17.59
C LYS A 174 -8.38 -7.63 18.86
N GLY A 175 -8.77 -8.90 18.74
CA GLY A 175 -8.99 -9.79 19.88
C GLY A 175 -7.72 -10.03 20.69
N MET A 176 -6.59 -10.18 20.02
CA MET A 176 -5.28 -10.39 20.64
C MET A 176 -4.53 -9.07 20.95
N LYS A 177 -5.10 -7.92 20.58
CA LYS A 177 -4.62 -6.56 20.90
C LYS A 177 -3.20 -6.25 20.43
N PHE A 178 -2.84 -6.63 19.20
CA PHE A 178 -1.57 -6.23 18.60
C PHE A 178 -1.77 -5.30 17.40
N GLY A 179 -0.75 -4.44 17.13
CA GLY A 179 -0.76 -3.54 15.99
C GLY A 179 -0.74 -4.31 14.69
N PHE A 180 -1.69 -4.04 13.79
CA PHE A 180 -1.79 -4.66 12.48
C PHE A 180 -1.91 -3.61 11.39
N CYS A 181 -0.89 -3.50 10.55
CA CYS A 181 -0.83 -2.60 9.40
C CYS A 181 -0.76 -3.42 8.12
N ALA A 182 -1.47 -2.99 7.09
CA ALA A 182 -1.44 -3.64 5.78
C ALA A 182 -1.76 -2.62 4.67
N GLY A 183 -1.63 -3.05 3.42
CA GLY A 183 -2.13 -2.31 2.27
C GLY A 183 -1.08 -1.96 1.23
N SER A 184 -1.47 -1.04 0.36
CA SER A 184 -0.69 -0.52 -0.74
C SER A 184 0.23 0.63 -0.31
N SER A 185 1.31 0.85 -1.08
CA SER A 185 2.14 2.06 -0.95
C SER A 185 1.41 3.33 -1.45
N LEU A 186 0.40 3.21 -2.31
CA LEU A 186 -0.28 4.38 -2.89
C LEU A 186 -0.88 5.33 -1.85
N PRO A 187 -1.60 4.88 -0.81
CA PRO A 187 -2.12 5.78 0.21
C PRO A 187 -1.06 6.63 0.92
N VAL A 188 0.18 6.16 0.98
CA VAL A 188 1.26 6.78 1.75
C VAL A 188 2.37 7.39 0.90
N THR A 189 2.35 7.19 -0.43
CA THR A 189 3.31 7.80 -1.36
C THR A 189 3.02 9.29 -1.61
N TRP A 190 3.88 9.97 -2.36
CA TRP A 190 3.69 11.37 -2.74
C TRP A 190 2.49 11.58 -3.64
N ARG A 191 1.94 12.79 -3.63
CA ARG A 191 0.85 13.22 -4.52
C ARG A 191 1.24 14.48 -5.27
N MET A 192 0.84 14.57 -6.53
CA MET A 192 1.15 15.71 -7.40
C MET A 192 -0.13 16.25 -8.08
N PRO A 193 -0.68 17.40 -7.61
CA PRO A 193 -0.24 18.18 -6.46
C PRO A 193 -0.43 17.45 -5.13
N ALA A 194 0.30 17.88 -4.09
CA ALA A 194 0.23 17.29 -2.73
C ALA A 194 -1.08 17.65 -2.03
N VAL A 195 -2.19 17.17 -2.56
CA VAL A 195 -3.54 17.42 -2.05
C VAL A 195 -4.16 16.17 -1.43
N ASP A 196 -5.06 16.42 -0.51
CA ASP A 196 -5.93 15.42 0.09
C ASP A 196 -7.39 15.83 -0.12
N LEU A 197 -8.31 14.87 -0.04
CA LEU A 197 -9.71 15.21 0.01
C LEU A 197 -9.98 15.95 1.34
N PRO A 198 -10.57 17.16 1.31
CA PRO A 198 -10.84 17.90 2.54
C PRO A 198 -11.63 17.04 3.53
N PHE A 199 -11.20 17.07 4.80
CA PHE A 199 -11.85 16.27 5.83
C PHE A 199 -13.30 16.73 6.04
N GLY A 200 -14.25 15.80 5.92
CA GLY A 200 -15.68 16.09 6.02
C GLY A 200 -16.32 16.64 4.75
N ALA A 201 -15.63 16.62 3.60
CA ALA A 201 -16.19 17.06 2.32
C ALA A 201 -17.38 16.20 1.90
N GLU A 202 -18.38 16.83 1.27
CA GLU A 202 -19.47 16.13 0.58
C GLU A 202 -18.99 15.73 -0.82
N VAL A 203 -18.75 14.42 -1.03
CA VAL A 203 -18.27 13.86 -2.30
C VAL A 203 -19.44 13.32 -3.08
N GLU A 204 -19.61 13.78 -4.32
CA GLU A 204 -20.68 13.31 -5.21
C GLU A 204 -20.25 12.05 -5.97
N GLU A 205 -19.02 12.03 -6.46
CA GLU A 205 -18.46 10.91 -7.22
C GLU A 205 -16.92 10.96 -7.20
N ALA A 206 -16.27 9.81 -7.34
CA ALA A 206 -14.82 9.76 -7.48
C ALA A 206 -14.38 8.68 -8.46
N MET A 207 -13.18 8.88 -9.04
CA MET A 207 -12.59 7.97 -10.02
C MET A 207 -11.08 7.86 -9.81
N CYS A 208 -10.54 6.68 -10.09
CA CYS A 208 -9.10 6.51 -10.25
C CYS A 208 -8.82 5.74 -11.54
N VAL A 209 -7.89 6.26 -12.34
CA VAL A 209 -7.44 5.68 -13.60
C VAL A 209 -6.01 5.23 -13.45
N SER A 210 -5.74 3.99 -13.86
CA SER A 210 -4.40 3.39 -13.80
C SER A 210 -4.21 2.32 -14.87
N ASN A 211 -3.16 1.56 -14.76
CA ASN A 211 -2.85 0.38 -15.58
C ASN A 211 -2.56 -0.84 -14.70
N GLY A 212 -2.36 -1.97 -15.33
CA GLY A 212 -1.82 -3.18 -14.72
C GLY A 212 -2.76 -4.39 -14.79
N ALA A 213 -2.37 -5.47 -14.13
CA ALA A 213 -3.12 -6.72 -14.11
C ALA A 213 -4.17 -6.74 -12.99
N LEU A 214 -5.23 -7.49 -13.21
CA LEU A 214 -6.24 -7.82 -12.21
C LEU A 214 -5.63 -8.61 -11.05
N ASP A 215 -6.27 -8.56 -9.88
CA ASP A 215 -5.85 -9.15 -8.60
C ASP A 215 -4.58 -8.54 -8.00
N ILE A 216 -4.01 -7.52 -8.67
CA ILE A 216 -2.78 -6.84 -8.25
C ILE A 216 -2.98 -5.32 -8.30
N TYR A 217 -3.23 -4.78 -9.50
CA TYR A 217 -3.28 -3.33 -9.71
C TYR A 217 -4.66 -2.73 -9.46
N ASP A 218 -5.73 -3.51 -9.63
CA ASP A 218 -7.08 -3.13 -9.20
C ASP A 218 -7.14 -2.87 -7.69
N PHE A 219 -6.49 -3.74 -6.87
CA PHE A 219 -6.34 -3.50 -5.44
C PHE A 219 -5.62 -2.18 -5.15
N HIS A 220 -4.50 -1.90 -5.82
CA HIS A 220 -3.78 -0.64 -5.65
C HIS A 220 -4.64 0.57 -5.99
N ASN A 221 -5.38 0.49 -7.08
CA ASN A 221 -6.30 1.53 -7.54
C ASN A 221 -7.43 1.77 -6.50
N LEU A 222 -8.01 0.68 -5.96
CA LEU A 222 -9.02 0.76 -4.91
C LEU A 222 -8.47 1.38 -3.61
N GLU A 223 -7.23 1.06 -3.21
CA GLU A 223 -6.57 1.70 -2.07
C GLU A 223 -6.33 3.21 -2.30
N ALA A 224 -6.01 3.61 -3.54
CA ALA A 224 -5.87 5.02 -3.89
C ALA A 224 -7.22 5.76 -3.82
N ILE A 225 -8.31 5.15 -4.27
CA ILE A 225 -9.65 5.72 -4.10
C ILE A 225 -9.99 5.81 -2.62
N GLN A 226 -9.85 4.69 -1.90
CA GLN A 226 -10.36 4.57 -0.54
C GLN A 226 -9.69 5.54 0.42
N CYS A 227 -8.36 5.72 0.33
CA CYS A 227 -7.64 6.66 1.20
C CYS A 227 -8.04 8.13 1.00
N MET A 228 -8.68 8.45 -0.13
CA MET A 228 -9.24 9.76 -0.40
C MET A 228 -10.68 9.85 0.11
N VAL A 229 -11.55 8.91 -0.31
CA VAL A 229 -13.00 9.02 -0.06
C VAL A 229 -13.40 8.67 1.38
N GLU A 230 -12.58 7.96 2.15
CA GLU A 230 -12.83 7.68 3.58
C GLU A 230 -12.84 8.94 4.45
N ARG A 231 -12.30 10.05 3.92
CA ARG A 231 -12.26 11.37 4.57
C ARG A 231 -13.54 12.18 4.39
N ARG A 232 -14.50 11.68 3.61
CA ARG A 232 -15.77 12.35 3.33
C ARG A 232 -16.64 12.54 4.56
N LYS A 233 -17.64 13.37 4.46
CA LYS A 233 -18.66 13.60 5.52
C LYS A 233 -19.28 12.26 5.95
N GLY A 234 -19.23 12.00 7.24
CA GLY A 234 -19.72 10.73 7.83
C GLY A 234 -18.67 9.60 7.89
N GLY A 235 -17.51 9.75 7.23
CA GLY A 235 -16.48 8.71 7.17
C GLY A 235 -16.86 7.53 6.28
N GLU A 236 -16.27 6.36 6.54
CA GLU A 236 -16.58 5.16 5.75
C GLU A 236 -17.85 4.46 6.24
N THR A 237 -18.77 4.20 5.30
CA THR A 237 -20.13 3.66 5.57
C THR A 237 -20.32 2.21 5.14
N GLY A 238 -19.32 1.65 4.42
CA GLY A 238 -19.38 0.32 3.82
C GLY A 238 -19.90 0.34 2.38
N VAL A 239 -19.67 -0.75 1.67
CA VAL A 239 -20.04 -0.96 0.27
C VAL A 239 -21.25 -1.87 0.17
N VAL A 240 -22.25 -1.46 -0.62
CA VAL A 240 -23.51 -2.20 -0.80
C VAL A 240 -23.54 -2.99 -2.09
N ALA A 241 -22.80 -2.55 -3.11
CA ALA A 241 -22.70 -3.29 -4.37
C ALA A 241 -21.41 -3.00 -5.13
N VAL A 242 -21.01 -3.96 -5.93
CA VAL A 242 -19.88 -3.86 -6.89
C VAL A 242 -20.33 -4.42 -8.23
N GLN A 243 -20.07 -3.68 -9.31
CA GLN A 243 -20.25 -4.13 -10.66
C GLN A 243 -18.98 -3.90 -11.48
N ALA A 244 -18.50 -4.96 -12.11
CA ALA A 244 -17.33 -4.91 -12.98
C ALA A 244 -17.76 -4.91 -14.45
N PHE A 245 -16.97 -4.22 -15.28
CA PHE A 245 -17.17 -4.07 -16.72
C PHE A 245 -15.84 -4.28 -17.43
N LYS A 246 -15.89 -4.70 -18.70
CA LYS A 246 -14.72 -4.83 -19.56
C LYS A 246 -15.01 -4.46 -21.02
N GLY A 247 -13.96 -4.11 -21.75
CA GLY A 247 -14.04 -3.85 -23.19
C GLY A 247 -14.97 -2.68 -23.52
N ASP A 248 -15.82 -2.89 -24.53
CA ASP A 248 -16.70 -1.84 -25.06
C ASP A 248 -17.71 -1.30 -24.05
N ASP A 249 -18.15 -2.09 -23.07
CA ASP A 249 -19.05 -1.60 -22.03
C ASP A 249 -18.41 -0.50 -21.18
N VAL A 250 -17.11 -0.60 -20.90
CA VAL A 250 -16.36 0.47 -20.20
C VAL A 250 -16.39 1.76 -21.01
N TRP A 251 -16.06 1.66 -22.30
CA TRP A 251 -16.05 2.80 -23.21
C TRP A 251 -17.42 3.46 -23.36
N LYS A 252 -18.48 2.65 -23.43
CA LYS A 252 -19.86 3.12 -23.53
C LYS A 252 -20.20 4.01 -22.32
N HIS A 253 -20.02 3.51 -21.10
CA HIS A 253 -20.36 4.27 -19.89
C HIS A 253 -19.53 5.55 -19.73
N VAL A 254 -18.22 5.51 -19.98
CA VAL A 254 -17.36 6.70 -19.86
C VAL A 254 -17.68 7.75 -20.92
N SER A 255 -17.87 7.34 -22.19
CA SER A 255 -18.10 8.29 -23.28
C SER A 255 -19.48 8.92 -23.24
N GLN A 256 -20.50 8.20 -22.75
CA GLN A 256 -21.86 8.71 -22.59
C GLN A 256 -22.04 9.58 -21.33
N GLY A 257 -21.05 9.58 -20.43
CA GLY A 257 -21.06 10.43 -19.24
C GLY A 257 -21.70 9.81 -18.01
N ASP A 258 -22.05 8.52 -18.04
CA ASP A 258 -22.69 7.80 -16.93
C ASP A 258 -21.78 7.69 -15.70
N TRP A 259 -20.45 7.77 -15.89
CA TRP A 259 -19.42 7.66 -14.85
C TRP A 259 -18.55 8.90 -14.76
N GLY A 260 -19.14 10.07 -14.83
CA GLY A 260 -18.38 11.30 -14.65
C GLY A 260 -17.27 11.48 -15.70
N LYS A 261 -17.64 11.70 -16.97
CA LYS A 261 -16.72 12.00 -18.07
C LYS A 261 -15.69 13.08 -17.71
N GLU A 262 -16.11 14.06 -16.91
CA GLU A 262 -15.26 15.12 -16.40
C GLU A 262 -14.17 14.58 -15.47
N LEU A 263 -14.50 13.60 -14.60
CA LEU A 263 -13.53 12.95 -13.72
C LEU A 263 -12.49 12.16 -14.52
N PHE A 264 -12.92 11.47 -15.57
CA PHE A 264 -11.99 10.77 -16.46
C PHE A 264 -11.01 11.75 -17.12
N GLY A 265 -11.50 12.86 -17.66
CA GLY A 265 -10.66 13.93 -18.22
C GLY A 265 -9.69 14.52 -17.17
N ALA A 266 -10.17 14.75 -15.94
CA ALA A 266 -9.35 15.25 -14.85
C ALA A 266 -8.24 14.25 -14.47
N CYS A 267 -8.54 12.95 -14.40
CA CYS A 267 -7.54 11.90 -14.20
C CYS A 267 -6.48 11.92 -15.32
N LEU A 268 -6.90 11.89 -16.58
CA LEU A 268 -5.95 11.89 -17.70
C LEU A 268 -5.08 13.15 -17.73
N SER A 269 -5.61 14.31 -17.33
CA SER A 269 -4.83 15.55 -17.25
C SER A 269 -3.75 15.55 -16.18
N ARG A 270 -3.84 14.63 -15.19
CA ARG A 270 -2.83 14.44 -14.15
C ARG A 270 -1.79 13.39 -14.49
N SER A 271 -2.06 12.55 -15.48
CA SER A 271 -1.11 11.48 -15.87
C SER A 271 0.15 12.08 -16.49
N HIS A 272 1.29 11.62 -16.01
CA HIS A 272 2.60 11.91 -16.60
C HIS A 272 2.98 10.89 -17.70
N THR A 273 2.16 9.87 -17.87
CA THR A 273 2.39 8.75 -18.79
C THR A 273 1.30 8.61 -19.83
N LEU A 274 0.43 9.63 -19.97
CA LEU A 274 -0.64 9.62 -20.96
C LEU A 274 -0.09 9.37 -22.35
N ALA A 275 -0.60 8.32 -23.00
CA ALA A 275 -0.19 7.92 -24.34
C ALA A 275 -0.41 9.05 -25.36
N GLN A 276 0.49 9.18 -26.31
CA GLN A 276 0.50 10.20 -27.34
C GLN A 276 0.60 9.58 -28.74
N ALA A 277 -0.12 10.12 -29.69
CA ALA A 277 0.08 9.76 -31.07
C ALA A 277 1.44 10.31 -31.54
N PRO A 278 2.28 9.52 -32.25
CA PRO A 278 3.64 9.94 -32.63
C PRO A 278 3.69 11.25 -33.43
N THR A 279 2.64 11.54 -34.21
CA THR A 279 2.55 12.74 -35.07
C THR A 279 1.79 13.89 -34.43
N LEU A 280 1.19 13.71 -33.27
CA LEU A 280 0.26 14.66 -32.65
C LEU A 280 0.48 14.74 -31.13
N SER A 281 1.74 14.97 -30.74
CA SER A 281 2.11 15.12 -29.33
C SER A 281 1.39 16.30 -28.65
N HIS A 282 1.26 16.23 -27.33
CA HIS A 282 0.75 17.29 -26.44
C HIS A 282 -0.72 17.63 -26.59
N ARG A 283 -1.54 16.73 -27.04
CA ARG A 283 -2.99 16.91 -27.02
C ARG A 283 -3.71 15.73 -26.37
N MET A 284 -4.88 16.02 -25.85
CA MET A 284 -5.78 14.99 -25.34
C MET A 284 -6.11 14.01 -26.47
N PRO A 285 -5.92 12.68 -26.27
CA PRO A 285 -6.34 11.69 -27.26
C PRO A 285 -7.83 11.74 -27.55
N THR A 286 -8.21 11.47 -28.80
CA THR A 286 -9.61 11.29 -29.16
C THR A 286 -10.15 9.96 -28.61
N TRP A 287 -11.48 9.83 -28.52
CA TRP A 287 -12.11 8.57 -28.10
C TRP A 287 -11.70 7.38 -28.97
N ASP A 288 -11.56 7.59 -30.28
CA ASP A 288 -11.16 6.54 -31.21
C ASP A 288 -9.71 6.12 -30.98
N GLN A 289 -8.80 7.06 -30.74
CA GLN A 289 -7.42 6.76 -30.38
C GLN A 289 -7.34 5.98 -29.05
N MET A 290 -8.08 6.42 -28.02
CA MET A 290 -8.10 5.71 -26.74
C MET A 290 -8.63 4.29 -26.89
N LYS A 291 -9.70 4.08 -27.67
CA LYS A 291 -10.25 2.75 -27.97
C LYS A 291 -9.28 1.88 -28.79
N GLU A 292 -8.53 2.50 -29.68
CA GLU A 292 -7.49 1.81 -30.45
C GLU A 292 -6.36 1.31 -29.55
N TRP A 293 -5.90 2.14 -28.60
CA TRP A 293 -4.77 1.80 -27.73
C TRP A 293 -5.15 0.89 -26.58
N VAL A 294 -6.35 1.01 -26.03
CA VAL A 294 -6.83 0.19 -24.90
C VAL A 294 -7.89 -0.79 -25.38
N LYS A 295 -7.46 -2.01 -25.73
CA LYS A 295 -8.36 -3.06 -26.24
C LYS A 295 -9.20 -3.71 -25.14
N GLU A 296 -8.64 -3.86 -23.96
CA GLU A 296 -9.24 -4.59 -22.84
C GLU A 296 -9.32 -3.69 -21.58
N PRO A 297 -10.03 -2.56 -21.62
CA PRO A 297 -10.23 -1.77 -20.41
C PRO A 297 -11.08 -2.56 -19.41
N VAL A 298 -10.77 -2.40 -18.12
CA VAL A 298 -11.57 -2.94 -17.03
C VAL A 298 -11.97 -1.82 -16.09
N ALA A 299 -13.19 -1.84 -15.59
CA ALA A 299 -13.66 -0.91 -14.59
C ALA A 299 -14.50 -1.62 -13.52
N TYR A 300 -14.37 -1.16 -12.26
CA TYR A 300 -15.29 -1.53 -11.19
C TYR A 300 -16.08 -0.30 -10.77
N ARG A 301 -17.40 -0.39 -10.84
CA ARG A 301 -18.31 0.57 -10.22
C ARG A 301 -18.65 0.10 -8.83
N VAL A 302 -18.32 0.91 -7.82
CA VAL A 302 -18.51 0.61 -6.40
C VAL A 302 -19.57 1.56 -5.84
N GLU A 303 -20.58 1.00 -5.19
CA GLU A 303 -21.68 1.74 -4.57
C GLU A 303 -21.56 1.65 -3.04
N TYR A 304 -21.46 2.81 -2.38
CA TYR A 304 -21.36 2.88 -0.92
C TYR A 304 -22.73 3.08 -0.27
N ALA A 305 -22.84 2.74 1.01
CA ALA A 305 -24.12 2.78 1.72
C ALA A 305 -24.68 4.20 1.90
N ASP A 306 -23.86 5.24 1.82
CA ASP A 306 -24.26 6.64 1.85
C ASP A 306 -24.61 7.23 0.47
N GLY A 307 -24.61 6.41 -0.57
CA GLY A 307 -24.94 6.79 -1.94
C GLY A 307 -23.76 7.25 -2.77
N LEU A 308 -22.56 7.41 -2.19
CA LEU A 308 -21.35 7.67 -2.99
C LEU A 308 -21.14 6.54 -4.00
N LYS A 309 -20.72 6.90 -5.20
CA LYS A 309 -20.27 5.97 -6.23
C LYS A 309 -18.85 6.28 -6.64
N THR A 310 -18.03 5.24 -6.74
CA THR A 310 -16.65 5.38 -7.25
C THR A 310 -16.39 4.46 -8.43
N THR A 311 -15.45 4.84 -9.28
CA THR A 311 -15.04 4.04 -10.44
C THR A 311 -13.53 3.81 -10.40
N MET A 312 -13.13 2.56 -10.30
CA MET A 312 -11.77 2.10 -10.55
C MET A 312 -11.63 1.74 -12.02
N MET A 313 -10.54 2.16 -12.69
CA MET A 313 -10.31 1.86 -14.11
C MET A 313 -8.87 1.40 -14.36
N LEU A 314 -8.74 0.26 -15.06
CA LEU A 314 -7.47 -0.22 -15.62
C LEU A 314 -7.46 0.04 -17.12
N MET A 315 -6.57 0.94 -17.57
CA MET A 315 -6.48 1.45 -18.93
C MET A 315 -5.10 1.16 -19.54
N ASN A 316 -4.76 -0.12 -19.64
CA ASN A 316 -3.49 -0.57 -20.21
C ASN A 316 -3.31 -0.09 -21.65
N GLY A 317 -2.23 0.64 -21.92
CA GLY A 317 -1.93 1.26 -23.20
C GLY A 317 -2.27 2.76 -23.24
N LEU A 318 -3.05 3.28 -22.29
CA LEU A 318 -3.36 4.72 -22.20
C LEU A 318 -2.51 5.43 -21.15
N VAL A 319 -2.35 4.84 -19.96
CA VAL A 319 -1.56 5.37 -18.85
C VAL A 319 -0.72 4.26 -18.22
N SER A 320 0.32 4.66 -17.47
CA SER A 320 1.19 3.77 -16.69
C SER A 320 1.44 4.30 -15.28
N ASP A 321 0.53 5.11 -14.78
CA ASP A 321 0.53 5.70 -13.45
C ASP A 321 -0.86 5.62 -12.81
N PHE A 322 -1.03 6.22 -11.62
CA PHE A 322 -2.28 6.19 -10.86
C PHE A 322 -2.77 7.62 -10.64
N THR A 323 -3.90 7.96 -11.21
CA THR A 323 -4.47 9.29 -11.11
C THR A 323 -5.87 9.24 -10.52
N PHE A 324 -6.17 10.19 -9.65
CA PHE A 324 -7.44 10.29 -8.93
C PHE A 324 -8.15 11.60 -9.23
N ALA A 325 -9.46 11.56 -9.32
CA ALA A 325 -10.31 12.73 -9.35
C ALA A 325 -11.59 12.51 -8.54
N ALA A 326 -12.10 13.57 -7.91
CA ALA A 326 -13.36 13.56 -7.18
C ALA A 326 -14.15 14.82 -7.45
N LYS A 327 -15.47 14.68 -7.61
CA LYS A 327 -16.41 15.78 -7.66
C LYS A 327 -16.92 16.09 -6.27
N LEU A 328 -16.65 17.31 -5.81
CA LEU A 328 -17.11 17.78 -4.51
C LEU A 328 -18.32 18.67 -4.70
N LYS A 329 -19.29 18.56 -3.80
CA LYS A 329 -20.50 19.38 -3.84
C LYS A 329 -20.17 20.87 -3.74
N GLY A 330 -20.63 21.63 -4.70
CA GLY A 330 -20.41 23.07 -4.76
C GLY A 330 -19.11 23.52 -5.44
N ASP A 331 -18.19 22.61 -5.73
CA ASP A 331 -16.97 22.94 -6.44
C ASP A 331 -17.19 22.85 -7.97
N PRO A 332 -16.79 23.89 -8.74
CA PRO A 332 -17.00 23.93 -10.18
C PRO A 332 -16.04 23.00 -10.95
N LYS A 333 -14.98 22.53 -10.32
CA LYS A 333 -13.97 21.65 -10.93
C LYS A 333 -13.64 20.49 -10.02
N PRO A 334 -13.36 19.30 -10.59
CA PRO A 334 -12.91 18.16 -9.79
C PRO A 334 -11.60 18.44 -9.06
N LEU A 335 -11.52 18.03 -7.78
CA LEU A 335 -10.24 17.84 -7.12
C LEU A 335 -9.52 16.66 -7.78
N SER A 336 -8.25 16.82 -8.14
CA SER A 336 -7.52 15.75 -8.81
C SER A 336 -6.03 15.74 -8.47
N THR A 337 -5.43 14.54 -8.45
CA THR A 337 -4.00 14.35 -8.17
C THR A 337 -3.45 13.09 -8.83
N LEU A 338 -2.15 13.07 -9.06
CA LEU A 338 -1.37 11.89 -9.40
C LEU A 338 -0.81 11.30 -8.09
N PHE A 339 -0.98 10.01 -7.88
CA PHE A 339 -0.23 9.24 -6.88
C PHE A 339 1.13 8.91 -7.47
N HIS A 340 2.15 9.64 -7.04
CA HIS A 340 3.47 9.53 -7.62
C HIS A 340 4.24 8.35 -7.03
N LEU A 341 4.57 7.38 -7.86
CA LEU A 341 5.47 6.29 -7.53
C LEU A 341 6.85 6.62 -8.11
N PRO A 342 7.84 7.03 -7.30
CA PRO A 342 9.18 7.29 -7.79
C PRO A 342 9.73 6.06 -8.53
N PRO A 343 10.39 6.28 -9.69
CA PRO A 343 10.77 5.19 -10.59
C PRO A 343 11.91 4.33 -10.03
N THR A 344 12.12 3.21 -10.70
CA THR A 344 13.32 2.38 -10.50
C THR A 344 14.61 3.18 -10.81
N PRO A 345 15.77 2.80 -10.22
CA PRO A 345 15.99 1.55 -9.47
C PRO A 345 15.59 1.62 -7.98
N ASN A 346 15.49 2.80 -7.38
CA ASN A 346 15.41 2.92 -5.92
C ASN A 346 14.03 2.62 -5.34
N VAL A 347 12.96 2.73 -6.11
CA VAL A 347 11.57 2.43 -5.70
C VAL A 347 11.20 3.03 -4.31
N THR A 348 11.47 4.32 -4.10
CA THR A 348 11.36 4.99 -2.81
C THR A 348 9.94 5.01 -2.23
N TYR A 349 8.91 4.72 -3.01
CA TYR A 349 7.56 4.50 -2.49
C TYR A 349 7.51 3.35 -1.47
N SER A 350 8.41 2.36 -1.56
CA SER A 350 8.50 1.31 -0.55
C SER A 350 9.08 1.83 0.78
N ALA A 351 9.93 2.86 0.74
CA ALA A 351 10.40 3.54 1.95
C ALA A 351 9.25 4.22 2.68
N ALA A 352 8.38 4.95 1.96
CA ALA A 352 7.19 5.56 2.55
C ALA A 352 6.26 4.52 3.20
N LEU A 353 6.08 3.34 2.58
CA LEU A 353 5.27 2.27 3.17
C LEU A 353 5.97 1.64 4.38
N MET A 354 7.27 1.36 4.30
CA MET A 354 8.03 0.77 5.41
C MET A 354 8.15 1.71 6.60
N SER A 355 8.15 3.03 6.41
CA SER A 355 8.07 3.97 7.54
C SER A 355 6.77 3.81 8.34
N LYS A 356 5.65 3.44 7.70
CA LYS A 356 4.38 3.17 8.39
C LYS A 356 4.36 1.80 9.07
N ALA A 357 5.03 0.82 8.48
CA ALA A 357 5.27 -0.45 9.15
C ALA A 357 6.14 -0.25 10.41
N GLU A 358 7.24 0.50 10.29
CA GLU A 358 8.11 0.84 11.41
C GLU A 358 7.37 1.59 12.53
N GLU A 359 6.56 2.61 12.17
CA GLU A 359 5.71 3.32 13.13
C GLU A 359 4.77 2.36 13.87
N THR A 360 4.17 1.41 13.15
CA THR A 360 3.32 0.35 13.74
C THR A 360 4.12 -0.54 14.68
N PHE A 361 5.33 -0.95 14.29
CA PHE A 361 6.19 -1.81 15.09
C PHE A 361 6.69 -1.14 16.37
N LEU A 362 6.91 0.18 16.33
CA LEU A 362 7.37 0.95 17.49
C LEU A 362 6.24 1.27 18.47
N THR A 363 5.08 1.63 17.94
CA THR A 363 3.95 2.14 18.76
C THR A 363 2.93 1.08 19.13
N GLY A 364 2.92 -0.07 18.43
CA GLY A 364 1.87 -1.09 18.55
C GLY A 364 0.53 -0.64 17.95
N LYS A 365 0.49 0.48 17.18
CA LYS A 365 -0.72 1.02 16.55
C LYS A 365 -0.45 1.32 15.09
N SER A 366 -1.34 0.90 14.20
CA SER A 366 -1.24 1.27 12.80
C SER A 366 -1.59 2.76 12.61
N PRO A 367 -0.79 3.53 11.84
CA PRO A 367 -1.12 4.92 11.50
C PRO A 367 -2.26 5.02 10.48
N THR A 368 -2.63 3.91 9.87
CA THR A 368 -3.74 3.81 8.92
C THR A 368 -4.75 2.77 9.40
N PRO A 369 -6.07 2.98 9.20
CA PRO A 369 -7.05 1.99 9.63
C PRO A 369 -6.90 0.70 8.83
N ILE A 370 -6.79 -0.42 9.52
CA ILE A 370 -6.72 -1.75 8.90
C ILE A 370 -8.03 -2.10 8.17
N GLU A 371 -9.13 -1.48 8.58
CA GLU A 371 -10.44 -1.57 7.95
C GLU A 371 -10.45 -1.08 6.51
N ARG A 372 -9.58 -0.11 6.14
CA ARG A 372 -9.40 0.30 4.75
C ARG A 372 -8.99 -0.90 3.90
N THR A 373 -7.91 -1.56 4.29
CA THR A 373 -7.39 -2.71 3.55
C THR A 373 -8.32 -3.92 3.61
N LEU A 374 -9.08 -4.07 4.70
CA LEU A 374 -10.16 -5.07 4.77
C LEU A 374 -11.24 -4.80 3.71
N LEU A 375 -11.71 -3.57 3.62
CA LEU A 375 -12.75 -3.18 2.66
C LEU A 375 -12.26 -3.33 1.22
N THR A 376 -11.07 -2.83 0.90
CA THR A 376 -10.50 -2.91 -0.45
C THR A 376 -10.17 -4.35 -0.85
N SER A 377 -9.75 -5.23 0.08
CA SER A 377 -9.63 -6.67 -0.17
C SER A 377 -10.96 -7.29 -0.58
N GLY A 378 -12.05 -6.92 0.09
CA GLY A 378 -13.39 -7.41 -0.24
C GLY A 378 -13.93 -6.85 -1.56
N ILE A 379 -13.66 -5.58 -1.87
CA ILE A 379 -14.05 -4.98 -3.15
C ILE A 379 -13.30 -5.65 -4.31
N THR A 380 -12.01 -5.98 -4.14
CA THR A 380 -11.21 -6.70 -5.14
C THR A 380 -11.82 -8.08 -5.42
N GLU A 381 -12.13 -8.86 -4.39
CA GLU A 381 -12.80 -10.16 -4.53
C GLU A 381 -14.15 -10.03 -5.26
N ALA A 382 -15.01 -9.09 -4.81
CA ALA A 382 -16.32 -8.85 -5.41
C ALA A 382 -16.21 -8.37 -6.88
N GLY A 383 -15.23 -7.52 -7.20
CA GLY A 383 -14.96 -7.06 -8.56
C GLY A 383 -14.60 -8.19 -9.51
N LEU A 384 -13.69 -9.08 -9.11
CA LEU A 384 -13.29 -10.24 -9.90
C LEU A 384 -14.44 -11.23 -10.07
N GLN A 385 -15.23 -11.46 -9.02
CA GLN A 385 -16.44 -12.30 -9.11
C GLN A 385 -17.49 -11.68 -10.03
N SER A 386 -17.73 -10.35 -9.92
CA SER A 386 -18.63 -9.61 -10.80
C SER A 386 -18.21 -9.69 -12.25
N LEU A 387 -16.90 -9.51 -12.53
CA LEU A 387 -16.33 -9.60 -13.87
C LEU A 387 -16.55 -10.98 -14.50
N LYS A 388 -16.32 -12.04 -13.72
CA LYS A 388 -16.51 -13.43 -14.19
C LYS A 388 -17.98 -13.75 -14.45
N LYS A 389 -18.88 -13.26 -13.58
CA LYS A 389 -20.33 -13.51 -13.66
C LYS A 389 -21.06 -12.60 -14.65
N GLY A 390 -20.42 -11.47 -15.05
CA GLY A 390 -21.03 -10.47 -15.92
C GLY A 390 -22.23 -9.75 -15.28
N GLN A 391 -22.26 -9.59 -13.95
CA GLN A 391 -23.40 -9.00 -13.23
C GLN A 391 -22.99 -8.16 -12.03
N ARG A 392 -23.88 -7.23 -11.64
CA ARG A 392 -23.80 -6.47 -10.39
C ARG A 392 -23.99 -7.43 -9.21
N LEU A 393 -23.14 -7.31 -8.19
CA LEU A 393 -23.19 -8.11 -6.97
C LEU A 393 -23.57 -7.24 -5.79
N GLU A 394 -24.58 -7.64 -5.03
CA GLU A 394 -24.86 -7.12 -3.71
C GLU A 394 -23.80 -7.61 -2.72
N THR A 395 -23.29 -6.71 -1.89
CA THR A 395 -22.18 -6.98 -0.98
C THR A 395 -22.48 -6.66 0.49
N PRO A 396 -23.54 -7.23 1.08
CA PRO A 396 -23.90 -6.94 2.47
C PRO A 396 -22.79 -7.29 3.47
N HIS A 397 -21.90 -8.19 3.12
CA HIS A 397 -20.72 -8.55 3.91
C HIS A 397 -19.66 -7.44 3.95
N LEU A 398 -19.68 -6.49 3.01
CA LEU A 398 -18.77 -5.33 2.97
C LEU A 398 -19.29 -4.12 3.77
N ALA A 399 -20.16 -4.32 4.75
CA ALA A 399 -20.63 -3.29 5.67
C ALA A 399 -19.53 -2.89 6.69
N VAL A 400 -18.33 -2.59 6.17
CA VAL A 400 -17.16 -2.19 6.96
C VAL A 400 -17.18 -0.69 7.19
N LYS A 401 -17.37 -0.27 8.44
CA LYS A 401 -17.49 1.13 8.85
C LYS A 401 -16.28 1.53 9.70
N TYR A 402 -15.71 2.69 9.43
CA TYR A 402 -14.61 3.23 10.23
C TYR A 402 -14.48 4.75 10.04
N GLN A 403 -13.67 5.36 10.89
CA GLN A 403 -13.34 6.77 10.86
C GLN A 403 -11.81 6.93 10.72
N VAL A 404 -11.39 8.00 10.09
CA VAL A 404 -9.98 8.38 9.96
C VAL A 404 -9.68 9.68 10.71
N GLY A 405 -8.42 9.91 11.04
CA GLY A 405 -7.98 11.18 11.59
C GLY A 405 -8.06 12.32 10.56
N LYS A 406 -8.04 13.56 11.07
CA LYS A 406 -8.02 14.75 10.21
C LYS A 406 -6.72 14.84 9.40
N GLU A 407 -5.62 14.42 9.99
CA GLU A 407 -4.31 14.42 9.32
C GLU A 407 -4.13 13.18 8.45
N SER A 408 -3.60 13.40 7.28
CA SER A 408 -3.27 12.34 6.33
C SER A 408 -1.82 11.88 6.52
N THR A 409 -1.55 10.64 6.18
CA THR A 409 -0.26 9.97 6.41
C THR A 409 0.60 9.85 5.14
N PHE A 410 0.22 10.48 4.02
CA PHE A 410 1.02 10.42 2.80
C PHE A 410 2.29 11.30 2.87
N ALA A 411 3.33 10.91 2.12
CA ALA A 411 4.59 11.64 2.05
C ALA A 411 4.41 13.00 1.36
N ARG A 412 4.97 14.07 1.98
CA ARG A 412 4.92 15.45 1.45
C ARG A 412 6.30 16.03 1.18
N GLU A 413 7.34 15.41 1.75
CA GLU A 413 8.74 15.88 1.69
C GLU A 413 9.58 14.96 0.78
#